data_2d5556817160426b67510f68fc13374a
#
_entry.id   2d5556817160426b67510f68fc13374a
#
_cell.length_a   1.000
_cell.length_b   1.000
_cell.length_c   1.000
_cell.angle_alpha   90.00
_cell.angle_beta   90.00
_cell.angle_gamma   90.00
#
_symmetry.space_group_name_H-M   'P 1'
#
loop_
_entity.id
_entity.type
_entity.pdbx_description
1 polymer ?
#
loop_
_entity_poly.entity_id
_entity_poly.type
_entity_poly.pdbx_seq_one_letter_code
_entity_poly.pdbx_strand_id
1 'polypeptide(L)'
;MNYIEKIRKFNRHYANVLGKIDQEIYNHPFPLTEARIITEINENSGCTASDIIGKLGIDRGYLSRITQRFEDENIIEKIQSPEDKRQYSLHLTNKGKDIYCKLVEDANIGVEKMIKSFSHDQIKELVLSMETIESIFSLTNSNSTEVSVRPFIPGDVGYVAYIHGKIYSTTFQFGRVFEYYVMKGLSEFLMNSEGGELWVAEVNGEIVGSIAITKANESVAQLRWFVLDERFQGLGIGKKLIETALNFCKENQFEHVFLWTVSTLGAARYLYKKYGFTLTEEKPNFEWIGSELIEERWDLALS
;
A
#
# COMPACT_ATOMS: atom_id res chain seq x y z
N MET A 1 -18.77 13.32 13.01
CA MET A 1 -18.87 11.85 13.22
C MET A 1 -17.82 11.44 14.26
N ASN A 2 -18.23 10.70 15.30
CA ASN A 2 -17.26 10.33 16.37
C ASN A 2 -16.47 9.09 15.93
N TYR A 3 -15.32 9.28 15.27
CA TYR A 3 -14.44 8.18 14.82
C TYR A 3 -13.96 7.31 15.98
N ILE A 4 -13.64 7.92 17.14
CA ILE A 4 -13.18 7.21 18.33
C ILE A 4 -14.23 6.20 18.82
N GLU A 5 -15.49 6.60 18.83
CA GLU A 5 -16.58 5.72 19.25
C GLU A 5 -16.78 4.53 18.30
N LYS A 6 -16.68 4.75 16.99
CA LYS A 6 -16.77 3.67 15.98
C LYS A 6 -15.61 2.69 16.11
N ILE A 7 -14.38 3.18 16.25
CA ILE A 7 -13.20 2.33 16.45
C ILE A 7 -13.34 1.51 17.73
N ARG A 8 -13.76 2.12 18.84
CA ARG A 8 -14.00 1.41 20.11
C ARG A 8 -15.10 0.36 19.98
N LYS A 9 -16.15 0.63 19.24
CA LYS A 9 -17.23 -0.34 18.99
C LYS A 9 -16.72 -1.52 18.18
N PHE A 10 -15.97 -1.26 17.12
CA PHE A 10 -15.36 -2.30 16.29
C PHE A 10 -14.41 -3.17 17.13
N ASN A 11 -13.50 -2.56 17.89
CA ASN A 11 -12.52 -3.29 18.71
C ASN A 11 -13.22 -4.23 19.71
N ARG A 12 -14.30 -3.77 20.39
CA ARG A 12 -15.07 -4.63 21.29
C ARG A 12 -15.74 -5.78 20.57
N HIS A 13 -16.32 -5.52 19.39
CA HIS A 13 -16.98 -6.56 18.59
C HIS A 13 -15.95 -7.59 18.11
N TYR A 14 -14.86 -7.14 17.55
CA TYR A 14 -13.80 -8.00 17.03
C TYR A 14 -13.10 -8.81 18.13
N ALA A 15 -12.83 -8.21 19.28
CA ALA A 15 -12.33 -8.93 20.44
C ALA A 15 -13.27 -10.05 20.91
N ASN A 16 -14.58 -9.84 20.85
CA ASN A 16 -15.55 -10.89 21.15
C ASN A 16 -15.55 -12.02 20.11
N VAL A 17 -15.37 -11.70 18.83
CA VAL A 17 -15.23 -12.69 17.76
C VAL A 17 -13.96 -13.52 18.00
N LEU A 18 -12.83 -12.88 18.24
CA LEU A 18 -11.56 -13.55 18.55
C LEU A 18 -11.65 -14.41 19.83
N GLY A 19 -12.30 -13.90 20.88
CA GLY A 19 -12.44 -14.64 22.14
C GLY A 19 -13.30 -15.91 22.00
N LYS A 20 -14.28 -15.94 21.09
CA LYS A 20 -15.01 -17.17 20.76
C LYS A 20 -14.14 -18.17 20.01
N ILE A 21 -13.35 -17.68 19.09
CA ILE A 21 -12.36 -18.49 18.37
C ILE A 21 -11.36 -19.06 19.38
N ASP A 22 -10.83 -18.27 20.27
CA ASP A 22 -9.93 -18.70 21.34
C ASP A 22 -10.54 -19.81 22.20
N GLN A 23 -11.78 -19.67 22.65
CA GLN A 23 -12.43 -20.67 23.49
C GLN A 23 -12.74 -22.00 22.78
N GLU A 24 -12.99 -21.95 21.46
CA GLU A 24 -13.29 -23.15 20.66
C GLU A 24 -12.01 -23.84 20.13
N ILE A 25 -10.95 -23.08 19.87
CA ILE A 25 -9.70 -23.58 19.30
C ILE A 25 -8.73 -24.06 20.38
N TYR A 26 -8.66 -23.33 21.51
CA TYR A 26 -7.66 -23.59 22.54
C TYR A 26 -8.11 -24.63 23.59
N ASN A 27 -8.41 -25.81 23.14
CA ASN A 27 -8.19 -27.01 23.95
C ASN A 27 -6.68 -27.28 24.12
N HIS A 28 -5.87 -26.21 23.90
CA HIS A 28 -4.42 -26.25 23.88
C HIS A 28 -3.85 -25.78 25.24
N PRO A 29 -2.79 -26.43 25.77
CA PRO A 29 -2.21 -26.06 27.07
C PRO A 29 -1.50 -24.71 27.09
N PHE A 30 -1.35 -24.03 25.93
CA PHE A 30 -0.64 -22.75 25.82
C PHE A 30 -1.61 -21.57 25.69
N PRO A 31 -1.55 -20.55 26.58
CA PRO A 31 -2.23 -19.27 26.37
C PRO A 31 -1.82 -18.58 25.08
N LEU A 32 -2.68 -17.72 24.51
CA LEU A 32 -2.46 -17.02 23.24
C LEU A 32 -1.07 -16.37 23.14
N THR A 33 -0.60 -15.71 24.21
CA THR A 33 0.72 -15.06 24.20
C THR A 33 1.85 -16.08 24.04
N GLU A 34 1.73 -17.25 24.65
CA GLU A 34 2.73 -18.33 24.55
C GLU A 34 2.71 -18.97 23.16
N ALA A 35 1.52 -19.18 22.58
CA ALA A 35 1.38 -19.63 21.20
C ALA A 35 2.04 -18.64 20.23
N ARG A 36 1.84 -17.33 20.42
CA ARG A 36 2.52 -16.29 19.64
C ARG A 36 4.04 -16.30 19.77
N ILE A 37 4.57 -16.59 20.95
CA ILE A 37 6.03 -16.74 21.16
C ILE A 37 6.56 -17.95 20.37
N ILE A 38 5.88 -19.10 20.41
CA ILE A 38 6.24 -20.30 19.65
C ILE A 38 6.23 -20.01 18.14
N THR A 39 5.16 -19.35 17.66
CA THR A 39 5.04 -18.94 16.25
C THR A 39 6.18 -18.02 15.84
N GLU A 40 6.51 -17.01 16.66
CA GLU A 40 7.59 -16.08 16.36
C GLU A 40 8.95 -16.76 16.24
N ILE A 41 9.26 -17.70 17.15
CA ILE A 41 10.51 -18.47 17.09
C ILE A 41 10.57 -19.39 15.87
N ASN A 42 9.42 -19.92 15.42
CA ASN A 42 9.38 -20.75 14.21
C ASN A 42 9.59 -19.94 12.94
N GLU A 43 8.88 -18.81 12.80
CA GLU A 43 8.94 -17.95 11.62
C GLU A 43 10.29 -17.24 11.48
N ASN A 44 10.91 -16.89 12.61
CA ASN A 44 12.18 -16.18 12.68
C ASN A 44 13.21 -17.03 13.47
N SER A 45 13.53 -18.19 12.93
CA SER A 45 14.47 -19.12 13.54
C SER A 45 15.82 -18.44 13.81
N GLY A 46 16.30 -18.50 15.04
CA GLY A 46 17.50 -17.78 15.48
C GLY A 46 17.25 -16.37 16.01
N CYS A 47 15.99 -15.96 16.19
CA CYS A 47 15.65 -14.70 16.80
C CYS A 47 16.14 -14.63 18.26
N THR A 48 16.41 -13.42 18.75
CA THR A 48 16.78 -13.18 20.16
C THR A 48 15.56 -12.86 21.01
N ALA A 49 15.68 -12.92 22.31
CA ALA A 49 14.66 -12.47 23.23
C ALA A 49 14.28 -10.99 23.01
N SER A 50 15.24 -10.16 22.60
CA SER A 50 15.01 -8.74 22.29
C SER A 50 14.11 -8.55 21.07
N ASP A 51 14.29 -9.37 20.04
CA ASP A 51 13.46 -9.34 18.82
C ASP A 51 12.01 -9.69 19.16
N ILE A 52 11.79 -10.73 19.96
CA ILE A 52 10.45 -11.13 20.41
C ILE A 52 9.79 -10.03 21.24
N ILE A 53 10.53 -9.41 22.19
CA ILE A 53 10.02 -8.28 23.00
C ILE A 53 9.60 -7.13 22.09
N GLY A 54 10.45 -6.74 21.12
CA GLY A 54 10.17 -5.65 20.20
C GLY A 54 8.94 -5.93 19.34
N LYS A 55 8.79 -7.15 18.83
CA LYS A 55 7.70 -7.52 17.92
C LYS A 55 6.37 -7.76 18.65
N LEU A 56 6.40 -8.43 19.80
CA LEU A 56 5.18 -8.80 20.52
C LEU A 56 4.76 -7.78 21.59
N GLY A 57 5.61 -6.81 21.93
CA GLY A 57 5.33 -5.80 22.95
C GLY A 57 5.16 -6.37 24.36
N ILE A 58 5.86 -7.48 24.71
CA ILE A 58 5.72 -8.18 25.98
C ILE A 58 6.83 -7.81 26.96
N ASP A 59 6.53 -7.96 28.26
CA ASP A 59 7.50 -7.68 29.33
C ASP A 59 8.68 -8.66 29.31
N ARG A 60 9.89 -8.14 29.54
CA ARG A 60 11.14 -8.92 29.54
C ARG A 60 11.13 -10.04 30.57
N GLY A 61 10.63 -9.76 31.78
CA GLY A 61 10.59 -10.74 32.88
C GLY A 61 9.58 -11.85 32.59
N TYR A 62 8.45 -11.49 31.92
CA TYR A 62 7.48 -12.46 31.47
C TYR A 62 8.07 -13.39 30.40
N LEU A 63 8.69 -12.84 29.34
CA LEU A 63 9.34 -13.64 28.31
C LEU A 63 10.42 -14.56 28.87
N SER A 64 11.25 -14.05 29.78
CA SER A 64 12.32 -14.84 30.43
C SER A 64 11.78 -16.07 31.14
N ARG A 65 10.67 -15.95 31.87
CA ARG A 65 10.02 -17.08 32.55
C ARG A 65 9.45 -18.10 31.56
N ILE A 66 8.83 -17.62 30.50
CA ILE A 66 8.25 -18.50 29.48
C ILE A 66 9.33 -19.24 28.69
N THR A 67 10.38 -18.56 28.26
CA THR A 67 11.49 -19.20 27.53
C THR A 67 12.26 -20.17 28.39
N GLN A 68 12.40 -19.92 29.72
CA GLN A 68 13.00 -20.87 30.61
C GLN A 68 12.15 -22.14 30.73
N ARG A 69 10.84 -22.00 30.96
CA ARG A 69 9.93 -23.15 31.00
C ARG A 69 9.94 -23.92 29.64
N PHE A 70 9.93 -23.25 28.50
CA PHE A 70 9.98 -23.88 27.19
C PHE A 70 11.29 -24.66 26.96
N GLU A 71 12.40 -24.17 27.50
CA GLU A 71 13.69 -24.87 27.49
C GLU A 71 13.64 -26.11 28.40
N ASP A 72 13.14 -25.98 29.62
CA ASP A 72 12.99 -27.08 30.57
C ASP A 72 12.05 -28.18 30.03
N GLU A 73 11.02 -27.81 29.28
CA GLU A 73 10.08 -28.72 28.64
C GLU A 73 10.59 -29.25 27.29
N ASN A 74 11.80 -28.88 26.86
CA ASN A 74 12.40 -29.26 25.58
C ASN A 74 11.54 -28.83 24.36
N ILE A 75 10.91 -27.67 24.44
CA ILE A 75 10.17 -27.03 23.33
C ILE A 75 11.10 -26.15 22.50
N ILE A 76 12.00 -25.41 23.15
CA ILE A 76 13.02 -24.57 22.52
C ILE A 76 14.42 -25.00 22.98
N GLU A 77 15.39 -24.60 22.17
CA GLU A 77 16.81 -24.60 22.53
C GLU A 77 17.41 -23.21 22.41
N LYS A 78 18.36 -22.89 23.29
CA LYS A 78 19.12 -21.64 23.27
C LYS A 78 20.53 -21.89 22.78
N ILE A 79 20.89 -21.28 21.67
CA ILE A 79 22.23 -21.39 21.09
C ILE A 79 22.97 -20.07 21.36
N GLN A 80 24.12 -20.14 22.05
CA GLN A 80 24.92 -18.98 22.34
C GLN A 80 25.53 -18.40 21.05
N SER A 81 25.42 -17.08 20.87
CA SER A 81 26.05 -16.40 19.74
C SER A 81 27.58 -16.53 19.76
N PRO A 82 28.21 -16.92 18.65
CA PRO A 82 29.68 -16.94 18.58
C PRO A 82 30.32 -15.55 18.65
N GLU A 83 29.58 -14.51 18.27
CA GLU A 83 30.08 -13.11 18.23
C GLU A 83 29.92 -12.40 19.58
N ASP A 84 28.79 -12.63 20.29
CA ASP A 84 28.51 -12.07 21.60
C ASP A 84 28.02 -13.14 22.57
N LYS A 85 28.88 -13.57 23.48
CA LYS A 85 28.55 -14.59 24.49
C LYS A 85 27.40 -14.24 25.43
N ARG A 86 26.89 -13.01 25.38
CA ARG A 86 25.75 -12.56 26.20
C ARG A 86 24.41 -12.75 25.45
N GLN A 87 24.47 -12.99 24.13
CA GLN A 87 23.30 -13.21 23.32
C GLN A 87 23.07 -14.69 23.07
N TYR A 88 21.79 -15.06 23.10
CA TYR A 88 21.33 -16.40 22.75
C TYR A 88 20.28 -16.28 21.67
N SER A 89 20.43 -17.08 20.62
CA SER A 89 19.41 -17.30 19.63
C SER A 89 18.45 -18.41 20.06
N LEU A 90 17.16 -18.24 19.76
CA LEU A 90 16.10 -19.17 20.13
C LEU A 90 15.70 -19.99 18.91
N HIS A 91 15.58 -21.28 19.11
CA HIS A 91 15.18 -22.24 18.06
C HIS A 91 14.16 -23.23 18.61
N LEU A 92 13.20 -23.65 17.77
CA LEU A 92 12.32 -24.75 18.15
C LEU A 92 13.06 -26.10 18.02
N THR A 93 12.90 -26.94 19.03
CA THR A 93 13.26 -28.35 18.94
C THR A 93 12.26 -29.10 18.03
N ASN A 94 12.50 -30.39 17.76
CA ASN A 94 11.52 -31.21 17.03
C ASN A 94 10.16 -31.24 17.75
N LYS A 95 10.16 -31.38 19.08
CA LYS A 95 8.93 -31.29 19.89
C LYS A 95 8.26 -29.92 19.77
N GLY A 96 9.04 -28.83 19.76
CA GLY A 96 8.52 -27.47 19.54
C GLY A 96 7.87 -27.29 18.17
N LYS A 97 8.47 -27.87 17.13
CA LYS A 97 7.90 -27.87 15.76
C LYS A 97 6.60 -28.65 15.67
N ASP A 98 6.50 -29.81 16.33
CA ASP A 98 5.25 -30.58 16.39
C ASP A 98 4.14 -29.79 17.09
N ILE A 99 4.48 -29.10 18.18
CA ILE A 99 3.56 -28.20 18.90
C ILE A 99 3.12 -27.05 17.99
N TYR A 100 4.05 -26.39 17.29
CA TYR A 100 3.73 -25.34 16.32
C TYR A 100 2.78 -25.81 15.22
N CYS A 101 3.05 -26.98 14.62
CA CYS A 101 2.18 -27.54 13.58
C CYS A 101 0.75 -27.74 14.10
N LYS A 102 0.62 -28.25 15.32
CA LYS A 102 -0.69 -28.45 15.95
C LYS A 102 -1.39 -27.12 16.26
N LEU A 103 -0.67 -26.10 16.72
CA LEU A 103 -1.20 -24.76 16.94
C LEU A 103 -1.77 -24.15 15.64
N VAL A 104 -1.05 -24.31 14.51
CA VAL A 104 -1.50 -23.85 13.19
C VAL A 104 -2.75 -24.61 12.74
N GLU A 105 -2.77 -25.94 12.89
CA GLU A 105 -3.92 -26.78 12.53
C GLU A 105 -5.18 -26.36 13.33
N ASP A 106 -5.05 -26.23 14.66
CA ASP A 106 -6.14 -25.80 15.54
C ASP A 106 -6.64 -24.39 15.17
N ALA A 107 -5.72 -23.45 14.86
CA ALA A 107 -6.06 -22.11 14.41
C ALA A 107 -6.84 -22.14 13.08
N ASN A 108 -6.40 -22.93 12.10
CA ASN A 108 -7.07 -23.10 10.81
C ASN A 108 -8.50 -23.63 10.98
N ILE A 109 -8.67 -24.67 11.80
CA ILE A 109 -10.00 -25.25 12.12
C ILE A 109 -10.94 -24.18 12.71
N GLY A 110 -10.42 -23.32 13.57
CA GLY A 110 -11.22 -22.27 14.15
C GLY A 110 -11.63 -21.18 13.15
N VAL A 111 -10.72 -20.75 12.30
CA VAL A 111 -11.02 -19.80 11.22
C VAL A 111 -12.03 -20.41 10.25
N GLU A 112 -11.87 -21.68 9.85
CA GLU A 112 -12.81 -22.39 8.99
C GLU A 112 -14.23 -22.43 9.60
N LYS A 113 -14.35 -22.73 10.89
CA LYS A 113 -15.62 -22.70 11.61
C LYS A 113 -16.24 -21.30 11.61
N MET A 114 -15.42 -20.26 11.82
CA MET A 114 -15.88 -18.87 11.83
C MET A 114 -16.51 -18.46 10.50
N ILE A 115 -15.84 -18.80 9.38
CA ILE A 115 -16.26 -18.39 8.04
C ILE A 115 -17.23 -19.37 7.37
N LYS A 116 -17.55 -20.51 7.99
CA LYS A 116 -18.36 -21.60 7.42
C LYS A 116 -19.72 -21.16 6.86
N SER A 117 -20.33 -20.14 7.47
CA SER A 117 -21.63 -19.60 7.04
C SER A 117 -21.52 -18.46 6.03
N PHE A 118 -20.31 -18.03 5.68
CA PHE A 118 -20.10 -16.89 4.78
C PHE A 118 -20.09 -17.36 3.32
N SER A 119 -20.64 -16.53 2.44
CA SER A 119 -20.47 -16.74 1.01
C SER A 119 -19.03 -16.43 0.58
N HIS A 120 -18.63 -16.92 -0.60
CA HIS A 120 -17.32 -16.63 -1.16
C HIS A 120 -17.04 -15.11 -1.27
N ASP A 121 -18.04 -14.33 -1.69
CA ASP A 121 -17.91 -12.88 -1.80
C ASP A 121 -17.75 -12.21 -0.43
N GLN A 122 -18.46 -12.68 0.59
CA GLN A 122 -18.29 -12.19 1.96
C GLN A 122 -16.90 -12.50 2.53
N ILE A 123 -16.35 -13.68 2.24
CA ILE A 123 -14.98 -14.04 2.64
C ILE A 123 -13.97 -13.12 1.96
N LYS A 124 -14.13 -12.89 0.64
CA LYS A 124 -13.27 -11.99 -0.11
C LYS A 124 -13.31 -10.56 0.42
N GLU A 125 -14.50 -10.04 0.70
CA GLU A 125 -14.68 -8.70 1.27
C GLU A 125 -14.06 -8.59 2.67
N LEU A 126 -14.20 -9.63 3.51
CA LEU A 126 -13.60 -9.69 4.84
C LEU A 126 -12.07 -9.64 4.74
N VAL A 127 -11.46 -10.46 3.88
CA VAL A 127 -9.99 -10.48 3.68
C VAL A 127 -9.49 -9.12 3.21
N LEU A 128 -10.11 -8.51 2.18
CA LEU A 128 -9.74 -7.18 1.69
C LEU A 128 -9.87 -6.10 2.78
N SER A 129 -10.88 -6.21 3.64
CA SER A 129 -11.06 -5.28 4.76
C SER A 129 -9.97 -5.44 5.81
N MET A 130 -9.56 -6.67 6.12
CA MET A 130 -8.45 -6.96 7.04
C MET A 130 -7.12 -6.45 6.49
N GLU A 131 -6.82 -6.71 5.23
CA GLU A 131 -5.64 -6.19 4.54
C GLU A 131 -5.59 -4.66 4.56
N THR A 132 -6.74 -4.01 4.36
CA THR A 132 -6.86 -2.55 4.45
C THR A 132 -6.54 -2.04 5.85
N ILE A 133 -7.08 -2.69 6.89
CA ILE A 133 -6.78 -2.31 8.29
C ILE A 133 -5.28 -2.51 8.57
N GLU A 134 -4.71 -3.63 8.18
CA GLU A 134 -3.29 -3.93 8.36
C GLU A 134 -2.41 -2.91 7.66
N SER A 135 -2.72 -2.55 6.42
CA SER A 135 -1.97 -1.55 5.65
C SER A 135 -1.96 -0.18 6.33
N ILE A 136 -3.10 0.26 6.89
CA ILE A 136 -3.21 1.53 7.62
C ILE A 136 -2.27 1.54 8.84
N PHE A 137 -2.21 0.45 9.61
CA PHE A 137 -1.32 0.36 10.77
C PHE A 137 0.15 0.15 10.37
N SER A 138 0.42 -0.55 9.28
CA SER A 138 1.77 -0.77 8.77
C SER A 138 2.40 0.51 8.21
N LEU A 139 1.63 1.38 7.57
CA LEU A 139 2.09 2.70 7.10
C LEU A 139 2.61 3.58 8.26
N THR A 140 2.16 3.32 9.50
CA THR A 140 2.64 4.03 10.69
C THR A 140 3.91 3.41 11.30
N ASN A 141 4.24 2.15 10.96
CA ASN A 141 5.30 1.39 11.62
C ASN A 141 6.45 0.93 10.71
N SER A 142 6.33 1.02 9.38
CA SER A 142 7.36 0.47 8.48
C SER A 142 8.23 1.54 7.82
N ASN A 143 9.54 1.41 8.03
CA ASN A 143 10.60 2.14 7.29
C ASN A 143 10.79 1.63 5.84
N SER A 144 9.93 0.74 5.33
CA SER A 144 10.02 0.21 3.97
C SER A 144 8.63 0.06 3.35
N THR A 145 8.05 1.18 2.94
CA THR A 145 6.92 1.16 2.01
C THR A 145 7.48 0.78 0.64
N GLU A 146 7.14 -0.40 0.15
CA GLU A 146 7.55 -0.81 -1.20
C GLU A 146 6.76 0.00 -2.23
N VAL A 147 7.44 0.96 -2.84
CA VAL A 147 6.90 1.79 -3.91
C VAL A 147 7.47 1.30 -5.23
N SER A 148 6.62 0.79 -6.10
CA SER A 148 6.96 0.44 -7.47
C SER A 148 6.29 1.37 -8.48
N VAL A 149 6.93 1.58 -9.62
CA VAL A 149 6.35 2.22 -10.80
C VAL A 149 6.55 1.28 -11.96
N ARG A 150 5.48 0.91 -12.64
CA ARG A 150 5.51 -0.03 -13.76
C ARG A 150 4.62 0.44 -14.91
N PRO A 151 4.88 -0.01 -16.15
CA PRO A 151 3.94 0.14 -17.25
C PRO A 151 2.57 -0.44 -16.89
N PHE A 152 1.52 0.11 -17.49
CA PHE A 152 0.16 -0.37 -17.27
C PHE A 152 -0.06 -1.77 -17.86
N ILE A 153 -1.00 -2.50 -17.29
CA ILE A 153 -1.51 -3.77 -17.82
C ILE A 153 -3.03 -3.67 -18.00
N PRO A 154 -3.67 -4.58 -18.76
CA PRO A 154 -5.13 -4.60 -18.90
C PRO A 154 -5.84 -4.60 -17.54
N GLY A 155 -6.77 -3.65 -17.36
CA GLY A 155 -7.49 -3.40 -16.11
C GLY A 155 -7.06 -2.10 -15.41
N ASP A 156 -5.79 -1.71 -15.48
CA ASP A 156 -5.28 -0.53 -14.78
C ASP A 156 -5.89 0.78 -15.29
N VAL A 157 -6.13 0.89 -16.60
CA VAL A 157 -6.67 2.13 -17.20
C VAL A 157 -8.07 2.44 -16.66
N GLY A 158 -8.89 1.41 -16.39
CA GLY A 158 -10.18 1.60 -15.71
C GLY A 158 -10.01 2.18 -14.31
N TYR A 159 -9.00 1.72 -13.59
CA TYR A 159 -8.68 2.26 -12.26
C TYR A 159 -8.11 3.69 -12.34
N VAL A 160 -7.28 3.99 -13.33
CA VAL A 160 -6.77 5.35 -13.59
C VAL A 160 -7.94 6.32 -13.85
N ALA A 161 -8.94 5.92 -14.64
CA ALA A 161 -10.15 6.73 -14.85
C ALA A 161 -10.91 6.94 -13.52
N TYR A 162 -11.10 5.88 -12.73
CA TYR A 162 -11.76 5.93 -11.45
C TYR A 162 -11.07 6.88 -10.47
N ILE A 163 -9.74 6.78 -10.30
CA ILE A 163 -9.01 7.61 -9.34
C ILE A 163 -9.03 9.09 -9.74
N HIS A 164 -8.97 9.40 -11.04
CA HIS A 164 -9.17 10.77 -11.54
C HIS A 164 -10.57 11.28 -11.19
N GLY A 165 -11.62 10.56 -11.58
CA GLY A 165 -12.99 10.96 -11.27
C GLY A 165 -13.20 11.17 -9.77
N LYS A 166 -12.72 10.24 -8.94
CA LYS A 166 -12.85 10.31 -7.48
C LYS A 166 -12.13 11.51 -6.88
N ILE A 167 -10.83 11.68 -7.14
CA ILE A 167 -10.03 12.76 -6.54
C ILE A 167 -10.51 14.12 -7.01
N TYR A 168 -10.70 14.30 -8.31
CA TYR A 168 -11.07 15.61 -8.84
C TYR A 168 -12.51 16.01 -8.49
N SER A 169 -13.44 15.06 -8.35
CA SER A 169 -14.79 15.39 -7.88
C SER A 169 -14.85 15.72 -6.39
N THR A 170 -14.13 14.98 -5.54
CA THR A 170 -14.21 15.16 -4.08
C THR A 170 -13.39 16.34 -3.59
N THR A 171 -12.18 16.55 -4.13
CA THR A 171 -11.25 17.58 -3.67
C THR A 171 -11.42 18.89 -4.43
N PHE A 172 -11.69 18.84 -5.75
CA PHE A 172 -11.71 20.01 -6.61
C PHE A 172 -13.09 20.33 -7.20
N GLN A 173 -14.12 19.54 -6.88
CA GLN A 173 -15.51 19.71 -7.32
C GLN A 173 -15.68 19.64 -8.85
N PHE A 174 -14.79 18.95 -9.55
CA PHE A 174 -14.91 18.76 -10.98
C PHE A 174 -16.12 17.87 -11.32
N GLY A 175 -16.89 18.28 -12.31
CA GLY A 175 -18.12 17.61 -12.72
C GLY A 175 -17.89 16.49 -13.76
N ARG A 176 -19.01 15.89 -14.20
CA ARG A 176 -19.03 14.81 -15.19
C ARG A 176 -18.34 15.10 -16.51
N VAL A 177 -18.23 16.37 -16.88
CA VAL A 177 -17.57 16.80 -18.13
C VAL A 177 -16.08 16.50 -18.05
N PHE A 178 -15.45 16.76 -16.93
CA PHE A 178 -14.04 16.39 -16.71
C PHE A 178 -13.82 14.88 -16.76
N GLU A 179 -14.69 14.10 -16.10
CA GLU A 179 -14.61 12.63 -16.16
C GLU A 179 -14.74 12.11 -17.58
N TYR A 180 -15.65 12.68 -18.38
CA TYR A 180 -15.78 12.37 -19.80
C TYR A 180 -14.48 12.63 -20.57
N TYR A 181 -13.79 13.79 -20.35
CA TYR A 181 -12.52 14.09 -20.99
C TYR A 181 -11.42 13.07 -20.62
N VAL A 182 -11.36 12.68 -19.34
CA VAL A 182 -10.41 11.66 -18.89
C VAL A 182 -10.68 10.33 -19.57
N MET A 183 -11.92 9.85 -19.53
CA MET A 183 -12.31 8.57 -20.13
C MET A 183 -12.11 8.54 -21.65
N LYS A 184 -12.51 9.60 -22.34
CA LYS A 184 -12.33 9.75 -23.78
C LYS A 184 -10.85 9.68 -24.15
N GLY A 185 -10.00 10.47 -23.49
CA GLY A 185 -8.58 10.48 -23.77
C GLY A 185 -7.90 9.14 -23.48
N LEU A 186 -8.24 8.47 -22.38
CA LEU A 186 -7.73 7.13 -22.05
C LEU A 186 -8.20 6.09 -23.09
N SER A 187 -9.44 6.17 -23.55
CA SER A 187 -9.95 5.28 -24.61
C SER A 187 -9.20 5.49 -25.94
N GLU A 188 -8.95 6.74 -26.34
CA GLU A 188 -8.16 7.08 -27.51
C GLU A 188 -6.72 6.58 -27.40
N PHE A 189 -6.10 6.71 -26.22
CA PHE A 189 -4.76 6.20 -25.94
C PHE A 189 -4.68 4.67 -26.07
N LEU A 190 -5.65 3.93 -25.55
CA LEU A 190 -5.69 2.47 -25.69
C LEU A 190 -5.78 1.98 -27.13
N MET A 191 -6.41 2.77 -27.99
CA MET A 191 -6.53 2.45 -29.43
C MET A 191 -5.31 2.85 -30.24
N ASN A 192 -4.56 3.86 -29.80
CA ASN A 192 -3.39 4.39 -30.49
C ASN A 192 -2.36 4.92 -29.49
N SER A 193 -1.58 3.99 -28.93
CA SER A 193 -0.51 4.31 -27.97
C SER A 193 0.88 4.43 -28.60
N GLU A 194 0.97 4.46 -29.93
CA GLU A 194 2.26 4.54 -30.65
C GLU A 194 3.07 5.75 -30.19
N GLY A 195 4.29 5.51 -29.73
CA GLY A 195 5.18 6.55 -29.19
C GLY A 195 4.76 7.12 -27.84
N GLY A 196 3.81 6.48 -27.14
CA GLY A 196 3.38 6.83 -25.79
C GLY A 196 3.46 5.66 -24.83
N GLU A 197 3.40 5.94 -23.52
CA GLU A 197 3.36 4.94 -22.45
C GLU A 197 2.60 5.50 -21.26
N LEU A 198 1.96 4.61 -20.49
CA LEU A 198 1.29 4.93 -19.25
C LEU A 198 1.91 4.09 -18.11
N TRP A 199 2.22 4.73 -17.02
CA TRP A 199 2.72 4.06 -15.81
C TRP A 199 1.74 4.24 -14.67
N VAL A 200 1.68 3.19 -13.84
CA VAL A 200 0.99 3.21 -12.56
C VAL A 200 2.02 3.12 -11.44
N ALA A 201 1.76 3.84 -10.36
CA ALA A 201 2.50 3.71 -9.12
C ALA A 201 1.71 2.81 -8.17
N GLU A 202 2.38 1.82 -7.60
CA GLU A 202 1.82 0.89 -6.63
C GLU A 202 2.51 1.03 -5.28
N VAL A 203 1.71 0.88 -4.24
CA VAL A 203 2.16 0.74 -2.86
C VAL A 203 1.53 -0.53 -2.31
N ASN A 204 2.34 -1.51 -1.96
CA ASN A 204 1.87 -2.81 -1.45
C ASN A 204 0.80 -3.47 -2.37
N GLY A 205 0.95 -3.34 -3.70
CA GLY A 205 0.01 -3.90 -4.69
C GLY A 205 -1.26 -3.06 -4.93
N GLU A 206 -1.47 -1.94 -4.24
CA GLU A 206 -2.55 -0.97 -4.52
C GLU A 206 -2.06 0.09 -5.50
N ILE A 207 -2.77 0.31 -6.61
CA ILE A 207 -2.48 1.43 -7.52
C ILE A 207 -2.88 2.72 -6.82
N VAL A 208 -1.91 3.62 -6.62
CA VAL A 208 -2.09 4.86 -5.87
C VAL A 208 -1.89 6.12 -6.72
N GLY A 209 -1.40 5.95 -7.93
CA GLY A 209 -1.17 7.07 -8.85
C GLY A 209 -0.86 6.60 -10.26
N SER A 210 -0.84 7.54 -11.19
CA SER A 210 -0.49 7.30 -12.59
C SER A 210 0.17 8.51 -13.21
N ILE A 211 0.85 8.28 -14.34
CA ILE A 211 1.34 9.29 -15.28
C ILE A 211 1.41 8.68 -16.66
N ALA A 212 1.24 9.47 -17.70
CA ALA A 212 1.41 9.00 -19.06
C ALA A 212 2.11 10.03 -19.92
N ILE A 213 2.76 9.52 -20.97
CA ILE A 213 3.26 10.28 -22.11
C ILE A 213 2.44 9.85 -23.33
N THR A 214 1.97 10.84 -24.09
CA THR A 214 1.36 10.62 -25.40
C THR A 214 2.15 11.41 -26.45
N LYS A 215 2.36 10.81 -27.61
CA LYS A 215 3.03 11.47 -28.75
C LYS A 215 2.10 12.52 -29.35
N ALA A 216 2.51 13.78 -29.35
CA ALA A 216 1.80 14.85 -30.02
C ALA A 216 2.26 15.01 -31.49
N ASN A 217 3.56 14.87 -31.75
CA ASN A 217 4.19 14.74 -33.07
C ASN A 217 5.57 14.07 -32.93
N GLU A 218 6.39 14.07 -33.96
CA GLU A 218 7.68 13.33 -33.97
C GLU A 218 8.66 13.80 -32.90
N SER A 219 8.67 15.07 -32.52
CA SER A 219 9.60 15.62 -31.54
C SER A 219 8.92 16.15 -30.25
N VAL A 220 7.59 16.12 -30.19
CA VAL A 220 6.83 16.71 -29.07
C VAL A 220 5.96 15.66 -28.40
N ALA A 221 6.10 15.52 -27.09
CA ALA A 221 5.28 14.69 -26.23
C ALA A 221 4.33 15.52 -25.36
N GLN A 222 3.22 14.93 -24.96
CA GLN A 222 2.33 15.48 -23.95
C GLN A 222 2.32 14.59 -22.72
N LEU A 223 2.60 15.17 -21.55
CA LEU A 223 2.41 14.52 -20.26
C LEU A 223 0.94 14.60 -19.85
N ARG A 224 0.34 13.47 -19.52
CA ARG A 224 -1.09 13.34 -19.23
C ARG A 224 -1.34 12.45 -18.01
N TRP A 225 -2.56 12.49 -17.49
CA TRP A 225 -3.10 11.61 -16.44
C TRP A 225 -2.14 11.45 -15.26
N PHE A 226 -1.49 12.55 -14.88
CA PHE A 226 -0.69 12.60 -13.67
C PHE A 226 -1.60 12.82 -12.47
N VAL A 227 -1.74 11.79 -11.65
CA VAL A 227 -2.55 11.81 -10.44
C VAL A 227 -1.84 10.99 -9.37
N LEU A 228 -2.01 11.40 -8.12
CA LEU A 228 -1.54 10.68 -6.94
C LEU A 228 -2.57 10.83 -5.82
N ASP A 229 -2.97 9.73 -5.22
CA ASP A 229 -3.84 9.72 -4.04
C ASP A 229 -3.18 10.48 -2.89
N GLU A 230 -3.94 11.40 -2.28
CA GLU A 230 -3.46 12.29 -1.22
C GLU A 230 -2.90 11.52 -0.02
N ARG A 231 -3.43 10.32 0.27
CA ARG A 231 -2.95 9.44 1.35
C ARG A 231 -1.48 9.02 1.20
N PHE A 232 -0.96 9.04 -0.02
CA PHE A 232 0.40 8.60 -0.37
C PHE A 232 1.32 9.75 -0.79
N GLN A 233 0.92 10.98 -0.56
CA GLN A 233 1.79 12.14 -0.77
C GLN A 233 2.93 12.17 0.27
N GLY A 234 4.03 12.82 -0.08
CA GLY A 234 5.22 12.90 0.79
C GLY A 234 6.16 11.68 0.73
N LEU A 235 5.76 10.58 0.10
CA LEU A 235 6.55 9.35 -0.06
C LEU A 235 7.48 9.34 -1.29
N GLY A 236 7.60 10.46 -2.00
CA GLY A 236 8.43 10.57 -3.20
C GLY A 236 7.83 9.95 -4.47
N ILE A 237 6.61 9.42 -4.42
CA ILE A 237 5.95 8.73 -5.55
C ILE A 237 5.77 9.66 -6.76
N GLY A 238 5.27 10.87 -6.54
CA GLY A 238 5.10 11.85 -7.62
C GLY A 238 6.41 12.21 -8.31
N LYS A 239 7.52 12.28 -7.54
CA LYS A 239 8.87 12.45 -8.08
C LYS A 239 9.24 11.26 -8.99
N LYS A 240 9.03 10.03 -8.51
CA LYS A 240 9.35 8.80 -9.25
C LYS A 240 8.56 8.70 -10.56
N LEU A 241 7.26 9.03 -10.52
CA LEU A 241 6.40 9.05 -11.70
C LEU A 241 6.90 10.05 -12.76
N ILE A 242 7.16 11.31 -12.38
CA ILE A 242 7.60 12.32 -13.34
C ILE A 242 9.00 12.01 -13.91
N GLU A 243 9.91 11.48 -13.08
CA GLU A 243 11.24 11.03 -13.54
C GLU A 243 11.12 9.88 -14.54
N THR A 244 10.25 8.91 -14.29
CA THR A 244 9.98 7.81 -15.24
C THR A 244 9.46 8.35 -16.58
N ALA A 245 8.49 9.25 -16.56
CA ALA A 245 7.93 9.84 -17.77
C ALA A 245 8.96 10.68 -18.55
N LEU A 246 9.76 11.50 -17.87
CA LEU A 246 10.77 12.32 -18.53
C LEU A 246 11.95 11.49 -19.08
N ASN A 247 12.35 10.42 -18.39
CA ASN A 247 13.35 9.48 -18.93
C ASN A 247 12.85 8.80 -20.20
N PHE A 248 11.59 8.33 -20.21
CA PHE A 248 10.98 7.78 -21.41
C PHE A 248 11.02 8.79 -22.58
N CYS A 249 10.71 10.06 -22.33
CA CYS A 249 10.79 11.09 -23.37
C CYS A 249 12.20 11.24 -23.94
N LYS A 250 13.22 11.21 -23.10
CA LYS A 250 14.62 11.29 -23.53
C LYS A 250 15.05 10.06 -24.33
N GLU A 251 14.71 8.86 -23.85
CA GLU A 251 15.03 7.61 -24.53
C GLU A 251 14.36 7.50 -25.91
N ASN A 252 13.17 8.09 -26.07
CA ASN A 252 12.44 8.16 -27.35
C ASN A 252 12.74 9.44 -28.16
N GLN A 253 13.76 10.20 -27.79
CA GLN A 253 14.26 11.36 -28.53
C GLN A 253 13.24 12.50 -28.74
N PHE A 254 12.31 12.66 -27.82
CA PHE A 254 11.46 13.85 -27.79
C PHE A 254 12.32 15.07 -27.39
N GLU A 255 12.17 16.15 -28.12
CA GLU A 255 12.86 17.41 -27.88
C GLU A 255 12.08 18.32 -26.91
N HIS A 256 10.77 18.09 -26.82
CA HIS A 256 9.86 18.94 -26.08
C HIS A 256 8.73 18.15 -25.42
N VAL A 257 8.40 18.54 -24.19
CA VAL A 257 7.25 17.99 -23.46
C VAL A 257 6.37 19.12 -22.96
N PHE A 258 5.06 19.01 -23.18
CA PHE A 258 4.11 19.92 -22.57
C PHE A 258 3.05 19.18 -21.75
N LEU A 259 2.39 19.90 -20.89
CA LEU A 259 1.24 19.42 -20.13
C LEU A 259 0.18 20.51 -19.99
N TRP A 260 -1.05 20.08 -19.71
CA TRP A 260 -2.12 20.95 -19.26
C TRP A 260 -2.50 20.60 -17.84
N THR A 261 -2.67 21.62 -17.02
CA THR A 261 -3.09 21.52 -15.62
C THR A 261 -4.06 22.67 -15.31
N VAL A 262 -4.39 22.86 -14.03
CA VAL A 262 -5.20 23.99 -13.61
C VAL A 262 -4.52 24.75 -12.46
N SER A 263 -4.77 26.04 -12.39
CA SER A 263 -4.13 26.95 -11.42
C SER A 263 -4.33 26.55 -9.96
N THR A 264 -5.39 25.81 -9.66
CA THR A 264 -5.73 25.34 -8.30
C THR A 264 -4.87 24.17 -7.80
N LEU A 265 -4.15 23.47 -8.68
CA LEU A 265 -3.32 22.30 -8.34
C LEU A 265 -1.91 22.72 -7.89
N GLY A 266 -1.80 23.38 -6.74
CA GLY A 266 -0.54 23.95 -6.24
C GLY A 266 0.61 22.95 -6.11
N ALA A 267 0.34 21.74 -5.62
CA ALA A 267 1.36 20.68 -5.47
C ALA A 267 1.92 20.21 -6.82
N ALA A 268 1.07 20.04 -7.83
CA ALA A 268 1.49 19.67 -9.17
C ALA A 268 2.31 20.79 -9.84
N ARG A 269 1.85 22.04 -9.74
CA ARG A 269 2.57 23.23 -10.23
C ARG A 269 3.97 23.37 -9.62
N TYR A 270 4.08 23.13 -8.31
CA TYR A 270 5.37 23.13 -7.62
C TYR A 270 6.31 22.07 -8.21
N LEU A 271 5.77 20.85 -8.42
CA LEU A 271 6.56 19.75 -9.00
C LEU A 271 7.00 20.05 -10.43
N TYR A 272 6.11 20.57 -11.29
CA TYR A 272 6.46 20.94 -12.66
C TYR A 272 7.57 21.99 -12.70
N LYS A 273 7.48 23.06 -11.90
CA LYS A 273 8.54 24.06 -11.77
C LYS A 273 9.89 23.44 -11.38
N LYS A 274 9.86 22.52 -10.42
CA LYS A 274 11.08 21.83 -9.94
C LYS A 274 11.76 21.02 -11.05
N TYR A 275 11.00 20.49 -12.00
CA TYR A 275 11.55 19.75 -13.16
C TYR A 275 11.81 20.62 -14.38
N GLY A 276 11.74 21.94 -14.24
CA GLY A 276 12.10 22.90 -15.28
C GLY A 276 10.97 23.28 -16.25
N PHE A 277 9.74 22.81 -16.01
CA PHE A 277 8.60 23.28 -16.80
C PHE A 277 8.34 24.76 -16.52
N THR A 278 7.97 25.50 -17.56
CA THR A 278 7.60 26.92 -17.54
C THR A 278 6.16 27.10 -17.98
N LEU A 279 5.42 27.98 -17.34
CA LEU A 279 4.07 28.36 -17.73
C LEU A 279 4.12 29.17 -19.03
N THR A 280 3.45 28.72 -20.07
CA THR A 280 3.50 29.34 -21.41
C THR A 280 2.15 29.84 -21.91
N GLU A 281 1.05 29.26 -21.42
CA GLU A 281 -0.30 29.63 -21.84
C GLU A 281 -1.29 29.47 -20.70
N GLU A 282 -2.27 30.36 -20.63
CA GLU A 282 -3.40 30.31 -19.71
C GLU A 282 -4.70 30.50 -20.50
N LYS A 283 -5.74 29.74 -20.16
CA LYS A 283 -7.07 29.91 -20.77
C LYS A 283 -8.17 29.63 -19.75
N PRO A 284 -9.29 30.38 -19.79
CA PRO A 284 -10.43 30.11 -18.92
C PRO A 284 -11.18 28.84 -19.35
N ASN A 285 -11.62 28.05 -18.38
CA ASN A 285 -12.50 26.90 -18.54
C ASN A 285 -13.70 27.06 -17.61
N PHE A 286 -14.91 26.93 -18.14
CA PHE A 286 -16.17 27.04 -17.41
C PHE A 286 -16.93 25.72 -17.34
N GLU A 287 -16.43 24.69 -18.01
CA GLU A 287 -17.16 23.43 -18.20
C GLU A 287 -16.97 22.45 -17.04
N TRP A 288 -15.80 22.47 -16.40
CA TRP A 288 -15.44 21.43 -15.44
C TRP A 288 -16.05 21.62 -14.06
N ILE A 289 -16.16 22.87 -13.61
CA ILE A 289 -16.69 23.20 -12.27
C ILE A 289 -17.92 24.12 -12.31
N GLY A 290 -18.39 24.52 -13.50
CA GLY A 290 -19.53 25.46 -13.66
C GLY A 290 -19.24 26.91 -13.27
N SER A 291 -17.98 27.23 -12.97
CA SER A 291 -17.45 28.58 -12.71
C SER A 291 -16.11 28.74 -13.41
N GLU A 292 -15.53 29.93 -13.35
CA GLU A 292 -14.24 30.18 -13.99
C GLU A 292 -13.12 29.36 -13.32
N LEU A 293 -12.41 28.58 -14.12
CA LEU A 293 -11.21 27.82 -13.79
C LEU A 293 -10.14 28.17 -14.82
N ILE A 294 -8.91 28.41 -14.38
CA ILE A 294 -7.82 28.71 -15.31
C ILE A 294 -7.07 27.40 -15.61
N GLU A 295 -7.12 26.96 -16.87
CA GLU A 295 -6.23 25.94 -17.39
C GLU A 295 -4.88 26.56 -17.72
N GLU A 296 -3.81 25.87 -17.40
CA GLU A 296 -2.44 26.30 -17.58
C GLU A 296 -1.69 25.28 -18.44
N ARG A 297 -1.04 25.76 -19.50
CA ARG A 297 -0.07 24.99 -20.26
C ARG A 297 1.32 25.23 -19.71
N TRP A 298 2.04 24.16 -19.47
CA TRP A 298 3.42 24.17 -19.02
C TRP A 298 4.28 23.41 -20.02
N ASP A 299 5.42 23.96 -20.38
CA ASP A 299 6.30 23.46 -21.42
C ASP A 299 7.72 23.25 -20.89
N LEU A 300 8.39 22.20 -21.36
CA LEU A 300 9.76 21.81 -21.04
C LEU A 300 10.52 21.43 -22.30
N ALA A 301 11.62 22.12 -22.58
CA ALA A 301 12.60 21.66 -23.57
C ALA A 301 13.48 20.56 -22.95
N LEU A 302 13.62 19.44 -23.64
CA LEU A 302 14.49 18.35 -23.24
C LEU A 302 15.84 18.55 -23.93
N SER A 303 16.90 18.63 -23.13
CA SER A 303 18.29 18.73 -23.61
C SER A 303 18.97 17.37 -23.61
#